data_c97c162ec128a324c928c6b7d03ef991
#
_entry.id   c97c162ec128a324c928c6b7d03ef991
#
_cell.length_a   1.000
_cell.length_b   1.000
_cell.length_c   1.000
_cell.angle_alpha   90.00
_cell.angle_beta   90.00
_cell.angle_gamma   90.00
#
_symmetry.space_group_name_H-M   'P 1'
#
loop_
_entity.id
_entity.type
_entity.pdbx_description
1 polymer ?
#
loop_
_entity_poly.entity_id
_entity_poly.type
_entity_poly.pdbx_seq_one_letter_code
_entity_poly.pdbx_strand_id
1 'polypeptide(L)'
;MILIADSGSTKTEWLLVGKQGIERTFRTSGINPYFLGEEEIRRVLTREVLVELPIERITDVYFYGAGCIGLPGEMLCLQLHRVIGPDTVEVNSVLIGAARALFGDKAGIVAILGTGSNSGFYDGRDIILQTPSLGFILGDEGSGSDLGKHLLSDAMK
;
A
#
# COMPACT_ATOMS: atom_id res chain seq x y z
N MET A 1 -16.53 -8.27 -8.45
CA MET A 1 -16.11 -8.03 -7.06
C MET A 1 -14.91 -7.08 -7.09
N ILE A 2 -14.70 -6.32 -6.03
CA ILE A 2 -13.58 -5.38 -5.90
C ILE A 2 -12.55 -5.99 -4.94
N LEU A 3 -11.28 -5.90 -5.31
CA LEU A 3 -10.16 -6.29 -4.45
C LEU A 3 -9.38 -5.04 -4.06
N ILE A 4 -9.22 -4.82 -2.75
CA ILE A 4 -8.48 -3.67 -2.22
C ILE A 4 -7.27 -4.20 -1.43
N ALA A 5 -6.11 -3.59 -1.63
CA ALA A 5 -4.88 -3.93 -0.93
C ALA A 5 -4.27 -2.73 -0.21
N ASP A 6 -3.84 -2.96 1.04
CA ASP A 6 -2.94 -2.08 1.79
C ASP A 6 -1.61 -2.81 2.01
N SER A 7 -0.54 -2.33 1.40
CA SER A 7 0.73 -3.04 1.32
C SER A 7 1.90 -2.25 1.91
N GLY A 8 2.43 -2.79 3.00
CA GLY A 8 3.75 -2.42 3.50
C GLY A 8 4.86 -3.30 2.92
N SER A 9 6.09 -3.07 3.38
CA SER A 9 7.24 -3.89 2.96
C SER A 9 7.22 -5.31 3.53
N THR A 10 6.50 -5.55 4.63
CA THR A 10 6.51 -6.84 5.33
C THR A 10 5.26 -7.67 5.04
N LYS A 11 4.12 -7.04 4.94
CA LYS A 11 2.81 -7.68 4.75
C LYS A 11 1.92 -6.84 3.85
N THR A 12 1.00 -7.52 3.17
CA THR A 12 -0.13 -6.90 2.46
C THR A 12 -1.43 -7.40 3.08
N GLU A 13 -2.31 -6.50 3.44
CA GLU A 13 -3.70 -6.79 3.80
C GLU A 13 -4.60 -6.63 2.57
N TRP A 14 -5.44 -7.63 2.32
CA TRP A 14 -6.35 -7.66 1.20
C TRP A 14 -7.80 -7.72 1.69
N LEU A 15 -8.66 -6.92 1.07
CA LEU A 15 -10.10 -6.92 1.31
C LEU A 15 -10.80 -7.28 0.00
N LEU A 16 -11.62 -8.31 0.06
CA LEU A 16 -12.54 -8.68 -1.01
C LEU A 16 -13.90 -8.07 -0.72
N VAL A 17 -14.38 -7.21 -1.60
CA VAL A 17 -15.62 -6.47 -1.44
C VAL A 17 -16.62 -6.88 -2.51
N GLY A 18 -17.74 -7.40 -2.09
CA GLY A 18 -18.87 -7.77 -2.91
C GLY A 18 -20.04 -6.80 -2.79
N LYS A 19 -21.21 -7.20 -3.29
CA LYS A 19 -22.41 -6.37 -3.29
C LYS A 19 -22.94 -6.02 -1.88
N GLN A 20 -22.66 -6.85 -0.89
CA GLN A 20 -23.15 -6.69 0.49
C GLN A 20 -22.08 -6.11 1.44
N GLY A 21 -20.93 -5.70 0.92
CA GLY A 21 -19.80 -5.18 1.69
C GLY A 21 -18.59 -6.09 1.70
N ILE A 22 -17.78 -6.04 2.75
CA ILE A 22 -16.57 -6.86 2.87
C ILE A 22 -16.98 -8.33 3.07
N GLU A 23 -16.59 -9.17 2.12
CA GLU A 23 -16.86 -10.62 2.15
C GLU A 23 -15.70 -11.39 2.76
N ARG A 24 -14.48 -10.93 2.56
CA ARG A 24 -13.28 -11.60 3.05
C ARG A 24 -12.13 -10.62 3.27
N THR A 25 -11.32 -10.92 4.28
CA THR A 25 -10.04 -10.28 4.52
C THR A 25 -8.96 -11.36 4.64
N PHE A 26 -7.82 -11.17 3.99
CA PHE A 26 -6.69 -12.10 4.08
C PHE A 26 -5.36 -11.34 4.02
N ARG A 27 -4.28 -12.02 4.34
CA ARG A 27 -2.93 -11.43 4.39
C ARG A 27 -1.97 -12.24 3.55
N THR A 28 -1.03 -11.53 2.92
CA THR A 28 0.08 -12.11 2.16
C THR A 28 1.40 -11.46 2.55
N SER A 29 2.48 -11.95 1.98
CA SER A 29 3.77 -11.28 1.98
C SER A 29 3.65 -9.84 1.45
N GLY A 30 4.44 -8.92 1.98
CA GLY A 30 4.44 -7.52 1.56
C GLY A 30 4.87 -7.38 0.09
N ILE A 31 4.18 -6.50 -0.63
CA ILE A 31 4.51 -6.19 -2.02
C ILE A 31 4.95 -4.72 -2.07
N ASN A 32 6.26 -4.52 -2.09
CA ASN A 32 6.86 -3.21 -2.32
C ASN A 32 7.63 -3.27 -3.65
N PRO A 33 7.09 -2.71 -4.73
CA PRO A 33 7.68 -2.82 -6.06
C PRO A 33 8.99 -2.04 -6.23
N TYR A 34 9.36 -1.21 -5.25
CA TYR A 34 10.67 -0.57 -5.23
C TYR A 34 11.80 -1.56 -4.91
N PHE A 35 11.51 -2.60 -4.12
CA PHE A 35 12.48 -3.62 -3.68
C PHE A 35 12.28 -4.97 -4.37
N LEU A 36 11.04 -5.31 -4.74
CA LEU A 36 10.72 -6.59 -5.36
C LEU A 36 10.72 -6.48 -6.88
N GLY A 37 11.39 -7.44 -7.52
CA GLY A 37 11.34 -7.58 -8.96
C GLY A 37 10.02 -8.20 -9.46
N GLU A 38 9.81 -8.13 -10.78
CA GLU A 38 8.61 -8.64 -11.47
C GLU A 38 8.31 -10.10 -11.13
N GLU A 39 9.32 -10.97 -11.12
CA GLU A 39 9.19 -12.39 -10.81
C GLU A 39 8.73 -12.65 -9.37
N GLU A 40 9.26 -11.90 -8.42
CA GLU A 40 8.90 -12.04 -7.00
C GLU A 40 7.47 -11.58 -6.75
N ILE A 41 7.07 -10.46 -7.33
CA ILE A 41 5.69 -9.96 -7.27
C ILE A 41 4.74 -11.00 -7.88
N ARG A 42 5.05 -11.51 -9.07
CA ARG A 42 4.25 -12.53 -9.72
C ARG A 42 4.12 -13.78 -8.87
N ARG A 43 5.18 -14.20 -8.20
CA ARG A 43 5.17 -15.36 -7.29
C ARG A 43 4.22 -15.13 -6.11
N VAL A 44 4.27 -13.97 -5.46
CA VAL A 44 3.36 -13.63 -4.36
C VAL A 44 1.92 -13.62 -4.86
N LEU A 45 1.63 -12.93 -5.96
CA LEU A 45 0.29 -12.87 -6.53
C LEU A 45 -0.26 -14.26 -6.88
N THR A 46 0.57 -15.13 -7.49
CA THR A 46 0.12 -16.45 -7.92
C THR A 46 -0.05 -17.43 -6.75
N ARG A 47 0.87 -17.42 -5.79
CA ARG A 47 0.91 -18.43 -4.72
C ARG A 47 0.12 -18.05 -3.48
N GLU A 48 -0.03 -16.75 -3.22
CA GLU A 48 -0.63 -16.27 -1.98
C GLU A 48 -1.96 -15.53 -2.22
N VAL A 49 -2.10 -14.79 -3.34
CA VAL A 49 -3.32 -14.01 -3.60
C VAL A 49 -4.35 -14.85 -4.36
N LEU A 50 -3.99 -15.46 -5.49
CA LEU A 50 -4.96 -16.19 -6.32
C LEU A 50 -5.66 -17.32 -5.58
N VAL A 51 -4.97 -17.99 -4.64
CA VAL A 51 -5.54 -19.09 -3.84
C VAL A 51 -6.63 -18.65 -2.87
N GLU A 52 -6.66 -17.35 -2.55
CA GLU A 52 -7.63 -16.74 -1.66
C GLU A 52 -8.81 -16.10 -2.41
N LEU A 53 -8.68 -15.94 -3.73
CA LEU A 53 -9.73 -15.32 -4.54
C LEU A 53 -10.86 -16.32 -4.85
N PRO A 54 -12.13 -15.85 -4.91
CA PRO A 54 -13.26 -16.68 -5.29
C PRO A 54 -13.21 -17.03 -6.80
N ILE A 55 -14.11 -17.94 -7.20
CA ILE A 55 -14.33 -18.27 -8.60
C ILE A 55 -14.95 -17.09 -9.37
N GLU A 56 -15.71 -16.24 -8.64
CA GLU A 56 -16.30 -15.05 -9.22
C GLU A 56 -15.23 -14.05 -9.67
N ARG A 57 -15.52 -13.39 -10.78
CA ARG A 57 -14.60 -12.45 -11.40
C ARG A 57 -14.33 -11.22 -10.53
N ILE A 58 -13.07 -10.92 -10.32
CA ILE A 58 -12.62 -9.62 -9.82
C ILE A 58 -12.74 -8.63 -10.98
N THR A 59 -13.49 -7.55 -10.78
CA THR A 59 -13.66 -6.49 -11.78
C THR A 59 -12.66 -5.37 -11.59
N ASP A 60 -12.37 -5.02 -10.34
CA ASP A 60 -11.52 -3.87 -9.99
C ASP A 60 -10.50 -4.25 -8.94
N VAL A 61 -9.29 -3.76 -9.07
CA VAL A 61 -8.22 -3.87 -8.08
C VAL A 61 -7.71 -2.49 -7.71
N TYR A 62 -7.80 -2.15 -6.44
CA TYR A 62 -7.22 -0.93 -5.85
C TYR A 62 -6.06 -1.32 -4.94
N PHE A 63 -4.86 -0.98 -5.33
CA PHE A 63 -3.66 -1.30 -4.58
C PHE A 63 -3.02 -0.04 -4.02
N TYR A 64 -2.90 0.04 -2.71
CA TYR A 64 -2.23 1.12 -1.99
C TYR A 64 -0.97 0.57 -1.32
N GLY A 65 0.20 1.02 -1.74
CA GLY A 65 1.44 0.41 -1.25
C GLY A 65 2.63 1.35 -1.16
N ALA A 66 3.57 0.96 -0.30
CA ALA A 66 4.88 1.58 -0.26
C ALA A 66 5.62 1.31 -1.58
N GLY A 67 6.34 2.30 -2.10
CA GLY A 67 7.10 2.18 -3.35
C GLY A 67 6.25 2.18 -4.63
N CYS A 68 4.94 2.39 -4.55
CA CYS A 68 4.01 2.39 -5.68
C CYS A 68 3.97 3.72 -6.43
N ILE A 69 5.12 4.28 -6.80
CA ILE A 69 5.24 5.57 -7.50
C ILE A 69 6.12 5.37 -8.75
N GLY A 70 5.73 5.98 -9.87
CA GLY A 70 6.47 5.92 -11.13
C GLY A 70 6.59 4.50 -11.69
N LEU A 71 7.74 4.17 -12.32
CA LEU A 71 7.96 2.88 -12.98
C LEU A 71 7.71 1.64 -12.10
N PRO A 72 8.10 1.60 -10.82
CA PRO A 72 7.74 0.48 -9.96
C PRO A 72 6.24 0.28 -9.80
N GLY A 73 5.46 1.34 -9.65
CA GLY A 73 4.00 1.28 -9.58
C GLY A 73 3.37 0.79 -10.89
N GLU A 74 3.86 1.25 -12.04
CA GLU A 74 3.43 0.81 -13.35
C GLU A 74 3.71 -0.69 -13.57
N MET A 75 4.87 -1.16 -13.16
CA MET A 75 5.24 -2.58 -13.23
C MET A 75 4.28 -3.42 -12.39
N LEU A 76 3.98 -3.01 -11.16
CA LEU A 76 3.02 -3.70 -10.31
C LEU A 76 1.62 -3.72 -10.93
N CYS A 77 1.17 -2.61 -11.50
CA CYS A 77 -0.10 -2.51 -12.21
C CYS A 77 -0.20 -3.56 -13.32
N LEU A 78 0.86 -3.71 -14.12
CA LEU A 78 0.94 -4.73 -15.17
C LEU A 78 0.88 -6.15 -14.61
N GLN A 79 1.56 -6.45 -13.49
CA GLN A 79 1.52 -7.77 -12.88
C GLN A 79 0.13 -8.10 -12.30
N LEU A 80 -0.54 -7.14 -11.66
CA LEU A 80 -1.91 -7.32 -11.19
C LEU A 80 -2.87 -7.62 -12.34
N HIS A 81 -2.76 -6.89 -13.45
CA HIS A 81 -3.54 -7.16 -14.66
C HIS A 81 -3.28 -8.57 -15.22
N ARG A 82 -2.01 -8.96 -15.33
CA ARG A 82 -1.63 -10.26 -15.92
C ARG A 82 -2.05 -11.45 -15.09
N VAL A 83 -1.97 -11.33 -13.75
CA VAL A 83 -2.18 -12.46 -12.84
C VAL A 83 -3.65 -12.58 -12.43
N ILE A 84 -4.30 -11.48 -12.08
CA ILE A 84 -5.68 -11.49 -11.56
C ILE A 84 -6.69 -11.31 -12.71
N GLY A 85 -6.36 -10.52 -13.73
CA GLY A 85 -7.20 -10.28 -14.91
C GLY A 85 -8.43 -9.41 -14.66
N PRO A 86 -8.37 -8.34 -13.84
CA PRO A 86 -9.50 -7.44 -13.63
C PRO A 86 -9.73 -6.51 -14.83
N ASP A 87 -10.88 -5.83 -14.85
CA ASP A 87 -11.16 -4.80 -15.85
C ASP A 87 -10.37 -3.52 -15.57
N THR A 88 -10.23 -3.18 -14.27
CA THR A 88 -9.54 -1.97 -13.80
C THR A 88 -8.48 -2.30 -12.76
N VAL A 89 -7.30 -1.70 -12.87
CA VAL A 89 -6.28 -1.70 -11.81
C VAL A 89 -5.85 -0.28 -11.52
N GLU A 90 -5.89 0.09 -10.26
CA GLU A 90 -5.37 1.35 -9.75
C GLU A 90 -4.29 1.07 -8.70
N VAL A 91 -3.07 1.59 -8.93
CA VAL A 91 -1.93 1.43 -8.01
C VAL A 91 -1.52 2.81 -7.53
N ASN A 92 -1.55 3.02 -6.22
CA ASN A 92 -1.25 4.30 -5.59
C ASN A 92 -0.37 4.13 -4.34
N SER A 93 0.17 5.25 -3.85
CA SER A 93 0.89 5.27 -2.58
C SER A 93 -0.03 5.02 -1.39
N VAL A 94 0.54 4.52 -0.29
CA VAL A 94 -0.18 4.36 1.00
C VAL A 94 -0.81 5.68 1.45
N LEU A 95 -0.13 6.81 1.20
CA LEU A 95 -0.63 8.12 1.61
C LEU A 95 -1.93 8.50 0.89
N ILE A 96 -2.06 8.19 -0.41
CA ILE A 96 -3.31 8.34 -1.16
C ILE A 96 -4.40 7.45 -0.58
N GLY A 97 -4.08 6.19 -0.24
CA GLY A 97 -5.03 5.28 0.39
C GLY A 97 -5.57 5.82 1.71
N ALA A 98 -4.68 6.29 2.59
CA ALA A 98 -5.05 6.92 3.85
C ALA A 98 -5.89 8.20 3.65
N ALA A 99 -5.53 9.05 2.69
CA ALA A 99 -6.25 10.26 2.37
C ALA A 99 -7.68 9.97 1.89
N ARG A 100 -7.85 9.03 0.96
CA ARG A 100 -9.16 8.61 0.46
C ARG A 100 -10.03 8.01 1.57
N ALA A 101 -9.44 7.23 2.47
CA ALA A 101 -10.15 6.62 3.60
C ALA A 101 -10.63 7.66 4.62
N LEU A 102 -9.85 8.73 4.86
CA LEU A 102 -10.18 9.77 5.84
C LEU A 102 -11.10 10.86 5.29
N PHE A 103 -10.90 11.25 4.04
CA PHE A 103 -11.49 12.47 3.49
C PHE A 103 -12.45 12.21 2.33
N GLY A 104 -12.40 11.03 1.69
CA GLY A 104 -13.15 10.77 0.46
C GLY A 104 -12.69 11.72 -0.64
N ASP A 105 -13.58 12.58 -1.09
CA ASP A 105 -13.36 13.62 -2.11
C ASP A 105 -13.07 15.02 -1.52
N LYS A 106 -12.91 15.12 -0.20
CA LYS A 106 -12.63 16.40 0.48
C LYS A 106 -11.13 16.59 0.67
N ALA A 107 -10.71 17.85 0.65
CA ALA A 107 -9.33 18.21 0.94
C ALA A 107 -8.99 18.06 2.43
N GLY A 108 -7.74 17.71 2.73
CA GLY A 108 -7.25 17.57 4.10
C GLY A 108 -5.77 17.28 4.20
N ILE A 109 -5.23 17.41 5.41
CA ILE A 109 -3.86 16.97 5.72
C ILE A 109 -3.91 15.53 6.20
N VAL A 110 -3.15 14.67 5.54
CA VAL A 110 -3.01 13.27 5.89
C VAL A 110 -1.60 12.98 6.39
N ALA A 111 -1.49 12.19 7.44
CA ALA A 111 -0.22 11.67 7.95
C ALA A 111 -0.35 10.18 8.24
N ILE A 112 0.71 9.44 7.94
CA ILE A 112 0.84 8.01 8.27
C ILE A 112 2.05 7.79 9.14
N LEU A 113 1.89 6.94 10.15
CA LEU A 113 2.93 6.49 11.06
C LEU A 113 2.95 4.96 11.05
N GLY A 114 4.05 4.39 10.57
CA GLY A 114 4.27 2.95 10.48
C GLY A 114 5.72 2.63 10.84
N THR A 115 6.40 1.84 10.01
CA THR A 115 7.86 1.66 10.08
C THR A 115 8.59 2.98 9.85
N GLY A 116 8.13 3.76 8.86
CA GLY A 116 8.51 5.16 8.63
C GLY A 116 7.34 6.09 8.85
N SER A 117 7.52 7.39 8.57
CA SER A 117 6.47 8.41 8.61
C SER A 117 6.38 9.18 7.30
N ASN A 118 5.18 9.64 6.98
CA ASN A 118 4.95 10.47 5.81
C ASN A 118 3.72 11.35 6.02
N SER A 119 3.70 12.53 5.41
CA SER A 119 2.56 13.44 5.48
C SER A 119 2.42 14.28 4.22
N GLY A 120 1.20 14.73 3.94
CA GLY A 120 0.93 15.55 2.78
C GLY A 120 -0.43 16.23 2.84
N PHE A 121 -0.63 17.16 1.91
CA PHE A 121 -1.92 17.79 1.68
C PHE A 121 -2.60 17.14 0.47
N TYR A 122 -3.78 16.61 0.73
CA TYR A 122 -4.67 15.99 -0.24
C TYR A 122 -5.73 17.01 -0.67
N ASP A 123 -5.93 17.20 -1.97
CA ASP A 123 -6.88 18.17 -2.50
C ASP A 123 -8.29 17.63 -2.75
N GLY A 124 -8.51 16.35 -2.43
CA GLY A 124 -9.72 15.60 -2.73
C GLY A 124 -9.54 14.60 -3.90
N ARG A 125 -8.37 14.61 -4.56
CA ARG A 125 -8.01 13.70 -5.64
C ARG A 125 -6.59 13.16 -5.50
N ASP A 126 -5.62 14.07 -5.29
CA ASP A 126 -4.19 13.75 -5.26
C ASP A 126 -3.48 14.42 -4.08
N ILE A 127 -2.30 13.91 -3.74
CA ILE A 127 -1.38 14.56 -2.81
C ILE A 127 -0.61 15.63 -3.58
N ILE A 128 -0.99 16.89 -3.43
CA ILE A 128 -0.40 18.03 -4.17
C ILE A 128 0.77 18.68 -3.44
N LEU A 129 0.89 18.46 -2.11
CA LEU A 129 2.05 18.85 -1.30
C LEU A 129 2.41 17.67 -0.40
N GLN A 130 3.68 17.37 -0.29
CA GLN A 130 4.18 16.28 0.54
C GLN A 130 5.43 16.72 1.27
N THR A 131 5.52 16.41 2.57
CA THR A 131 6.75 16.57 3.33
C THR A 131 7.78 15.57 2.79
N PRO A 132 8.98 16.01 2.42
CA PRO A 132 10.01 15.10 1.95
C PRO A 132 10.29 14.01 2.99
N SER A 133 10.12 12.75 2.62
CA SER A 133 10.51 11.63 3.47
C SER A 133 12.02 11.47 3.41
N LEU A 134 12.72 11.80 4.49
CA LEU A 134 14.17 11.69 4.60
C LEU A 134 14.63 10.28 4.99
N GLY A 135 13.67 9.39 5.28
CA GLY A 135 13.88 7.99 5.58
C GLY A 135 14.53 7.74 6.95
N PHE A 136 14.89 6.48 7.19
CA PHE A 136 15.32 5.96 8.48
C PHE A 136 16.47 6.72 9.16
N ILE A 137 17.43 7.23 8.41
CA ILE A 137 18.62 7.87 8.98
C ILE A 137 18.34 9.32 9.39
N LEU A 138 17.71 10.10 8.52
CA LEU A 138 17.58 11.55 8.65
C LEU A 138 16.16 12.03 8.97
N GLY A 139 15.18 11.14 9.01
CA GLY A 139 13.77 11.47 9.19
C GLY A 139 13.01 10.33 9.84
N ASP A 140 11.78 10.12 9.36
CA ASP A 140 10.81 9.16 9.90
C ASP A 140 10.37 9.49 11.34
N GLU A 141 10.30 10.78 11.68
CA GLU A 141 9.98 11.29 13.02
C GLU A 141 8.64 10.72 13.51
N GLY A 142 8.66 10.23 14.75
CA GLY A 142 7.50 9.63 15.41
C GLY A 142 7.13 8.23 14.93
N SER A 143 7.85 7.67 13.96
CA SER A 143 7.62 6.31 13.45
C SER A 143 8.15 5.23 14.40
N GLY A 144 7.81 3.97 14.11
CA GLY A 144 8.37 2.82 14.83
C GLY A 144 9.90 2.75 14.75
N SER A 145 10.48 3.14 13.61
CA SER A 145 11.93 3.22 13.44
C SER A 145 12.57 4.30 14.30
N ASP A 146 11.92 5.45 14.42
CA ASP A 146 12.41 6.55 15.25
C ASP A 146 12.33 6.20 16.73
N LEU A 147 11.20 5.69 17.19
CA LEU A 147 11.04 5.19 18.55
C LEU A 147 12.06 4.10 18.91
N GLY A 148 12.32 3.17 17.97
CA GLY A 148 13.33 2.13 18.15
C GLY A 148 14.76 2.68 18.31
N LYS A 149 15.12 3.69 17.50
CA LYS A 149 16.42 4.38 17.64
C LYS A 149 16.57 5.04 19.01
N HIS A 150 15.54 5.75 19.47
CA HIS A 150 15.55 6.38 20.80
C HIS A 150 15.67 5.36 21.91
N LEU A 151 14.88 4.29 21.87
CA LEU A 151 14.95 3.20 22.87
C LEU A 151 16.34 2.59 22.97
N LEU A 152 16.95 2.25 21.81
CA LEU A 152 18.30 1.69 21.80
C LEU A 152 19.34 2.67 22.32
N SER A 153 19.24 3.93 21.92
CA SER A 153 20.15 4.99 22.39
C SER A 153 20.10 5.15 23.91
N ASP A 154 18.90 5.09 24.50
CA ASP A 154 18.73 5.26 25.94
C ASP A 154 19.13 4.01 26.74
N ALA A 155 18.91 2.84 26.18
CA ALA A 155 19.32 1.57 26.81
C ALA A 155 20.85 1.36 26.81
N MET A 156 21.58 2.09 25.95
CA MET A 156 23.04 1.97 25.82
C MET A 156 23.83 3.08 26.58
N LYS A 157 23.14 4.00 27.24
CA LYS A 157 23.73 5.02 28.13
C LYS A 157 23.84 4.53 29.58
#